data_012bdc58ff21a7f5197cd91623daaaa0
#
_entry.id   012bdc58ff21a7f5197cd91623daaaa0
#
_cell.length_a   1.000
_cell.length_b   1.000
_cell.length_c   1.000
_cell.angle_alpha   90.00
_cell.angle_beta   90.00
_cell.angle_gamma   90.00
#
_symmetry.space_group_name_H-M   'P 1'
#
loop_
_entity.id
_entity.type
_entity.pdbx_description
1 polymer ?
#
loop_
_entity_poly.entity_id
_entity_poly.type
_entity_poly.pdbx_seq_one_letter_code
_entity_poly.pdbx_strand_id
1 'polypeptide(L)'
;SLPTSNAQQQISALHDIGQILGSTTQFEDALNSILKLMCDQLDMSLGTVSLLSQEETQVSIDIAYGLSASEIKRGHYQVGEGITGKVVESGKAVIVPRISSEPLFLNRTRAHESSEKEQISFICVPILLQQKVVGTVSVDTPYENDLRLQETVRLLTIVTVMIGQSVAARQRARAEQDQLRNENQRLKKELQERFHPTNLIGNSRPMQEVGEQIGHVAPSDATVMLRGESGTGKELVADALHYNSLRANKPFVKVHIASLPETLIESELFGHERGAYTGASASRTGRFQRADGGTIFLDEIGELSPTVQIKLLRVLQNREVERLGGRGPIEVDVRVVAATHVDLEKAVEAGTFRADLFYRLNVFPVFIPPLRERKSDIVQLADHFLEKYANHHNKELRRISTPAIDMMMRYHWPGNVRELENCIERAVILSADGVIHGH
;
A
#
# COMPACT_ATOMS: atom_id res chain seq x y z
N SER A 1 15.66 51.51 -18.05
CA SER A 1 14.72 50.41 -17.70
C SER A 1 13.38 51.06 -17.45
N LEU A 2 12.39 50.75 -18.31
CA LEU A 2 11.00 51.11 -18.12
C LEU A 2 10.52 50.44 -16.80
N PRO A 3 9.75 51.13 -15.95
CA PRO A 3 9.17 50.51 -14.76
C PRO A 3 8.31 49.35 -15.25
N THR A 4 8.67 48.14 -14.84
CA THR A 4 7.80 46.94 -15.02
C THR A 4 6.44 47.30 -14.45
N SER A 5 5.38 47.23 -15.25
CA SER A 5 4.06 47.63 -14.81
C SER A 5 3.70 46.77 -13.58
N ASN A 6 3.06 47.34 -12.58
CA ASN A 6 2.60 46.66 -11.37
C ASN A 6 1.88 45.35 -11.69
N ALA A 7 1.17 45.31 -12.80
CA ALA A 7 0.51 44.10 -13.32
C ALA A 7 1.49 42.94 -13.68
N GLN A 8 2.67 43.28 -14.24
CA GLN A 8 3.67 42.23 -14.56
C GLN A 8 4.30 41.64 -13.30
N GLN A 9 4.54 42.45 -12.26
CA GLN A 9 5.03 41.96 -10.97
C GLN A 9 4.01 41.07 -10.28
N GLN A 10 2.72 41.46 -10.29
CA GLN A 10 1.63 40.65 -9.73
C GLN A 10 1.47 39.30 -10.44
N ILE A 11 1.55 39.25 -11.77
CA ILE A 11 1.50 38.04 -12.56
C ILE A 11 2.69 37.12 -12.25
N SER A 12 3.90 37.67 -12.16
CA SER A 12 5.11 36.92 -11.79
C SER A 12 4.97 36.33 -10.39
N ALA A 13 4.53 37.11 -9.41
CA ALA A 13 4.30 36.65 -8.05
C ALA A 13 3.27 35.48 -7.98
N LEU A 14 2.14 35.60 -8.71
CA LEU A 14 1.15 34.55 -8.79
C LEU A 14 1.69 33.25 -9.43
N HIS A 15 2.52 33.38 -10.47
CA HIS A 15 3.20 32.25 -11.08
C HIS A 15 4.12 31.53 -10.08
N ASP A 16 4.96 32.29 -9.38
CA ASP A 16 5.89 31.75 -8.39
C ASP A 16 5.16 31.11 -7.20
N ILE A 17 4.05 31.69 -6.73
CA ILE A 17 3.16 31.12 -5.71
C ILE A 17 2.61 29.77 -6.19
N GLY A 18 2.17 29.68 -7.46
CA GLY A 18 1.69 28.43 -8.05
C GLY A 18 2.76 27.35 -8.06
N GLN A 19 4.00 27.68 -8.41
CA GLN A 19 5.11 26.75 -8.38
C GLN A 19 5.46 26.29 -6.95
N ILE A 20 5.49 27.20 -5.97
CA ILE A 20 5.72 26.86 -4.56
C ILE A 20 4.68 25.87 -4.06
N LEU A 21 3.39 26.10 -4.32
CA LEU A 21 2.30 25.20 -3.91
C LEU A 21 2.37 23.83 -4.57
N GLY A 22 2.90 23.75 -5.81
CA GLY A 22 3.03 22.50 -6.57
C GLY A 22 4.26 21.68 -6.24
N SER A 23 5.37 22.32 -5.84
CA SER A 23 6.68 21.68 -5.68
C SER A 23 7.06 21.37 -4.24
N THR A 24 6.51 22.11 -3.26
CA THR A 24 6.90 21.98 -1.85
C THR A 24 6.15 20.84 -1.17
N THR A 25 6.89 19.91 -0.55
CA THR A 25 6.33 18.73 0.13
C THR A 25 5.63 19.08 1.45
N GLN A 26 6.18 20.02 2.23
CA GLN A 26 5.59 20.46 3.49
C GLN A 26 4.74 21.71 3.27
N PHE A 27 3.50 21.69 3.75
CA PHE A 27 2.55 22.77 3.52
C PHE A 27 2.92 24.06 4.27
N GLU A 28 3.42 23.93 5.47
CA GLU A 28 3.88 25.06 6.30
C GLU A 28 5.04 25.81 5.63
N ASP A 29 6.01 25.08 5.05
CA ASP A 29 7.13 25.68 4.31
C ASP A 29 6.65 26.41 3.06
N ALA A 30 5.64 25.86 2.37
CA ALA A 30 5.03 26.51 1.22
C ALA A 30 4.37 27.85 1.62
N LEU A 31 3.58 27.87 2.70
CA LEU A 31 2.92 29.08 3.19
C LEU A 31 3.92 30.13 3.67
N ASN A 32 4.98 29.73 4.39
CA ASN A 32 6.07 30.64 4.77
C ASN A 32 6.72 31.27 3.56
N SER A 33 7.01 30.47 2.53
CA SER A 33 7.63 30.97 1.29
C SER A 33 6.70 31.91 0.53
N ILE A 34 5.40 31.64 0.51
CA ILE A 34 4.39 32.52 -0.11
C ILE A 34 4.30 33.84 0.62
N LEU A 35 4.19 33.85 1.96
CA LEU A 35 4.14 35.10 2.73
C LEU A 35 5.40 35.93 2.53
N LYS A 36 6.56 35.29 2.55
CA LYS A 36 7.83 35.95 2.27
C LYS A 36 7.85 36.60 0.87
N LEU A 37 7.45 35.83 -0.15
CA LEU A 37 7.39 36.33 -1.54
C LEU A 37 6.45 37.53 -1.67
N MET A 38 5.27 37.45 -1.03
CA MET A 38 4.30 38.53 -1.03
C MET A 38 4.86 39.82 -0.37
N CYS A 39 5.55 39.69 0.76
CA CYS A 39 6.19 40.81 1.43
C CYS A 39 7.34 41.39 0.60
N ASP A 40 8.20 40.55 0.04
CA ASP A 40 9.40 40.99 -0.70
C ASP A 40 9.06 41.59 -2.08
N GLN A 41 8.01 41.15 -2.77
CA GLN A 41 7.70 41.54 -4.15
C GLN A 41 6.51 42.51 -4.28
N LEU A 42 5.63 42.59 -3.28
CA LEU A 42 4.34 43.30 -3.38
C LEU A 42 4.16 44.41 -2.36
N ASP A 43 5.24 44.92 -1.79
CA ASP A 43 5.26 46.04 -0.81
C ASP A 43 4.37 45.79 0.42
N MET A 44 4.32 44.53 0.91
CA MET A 44 3.61 44.16 2.12
C MET A 44 4.60 44.12 3.29
N SER A 45 4.30 44.78 4.39
CA SER A 45 5.21 44.86 5.54
C SER A 45 5.08 43.67 6.50
N LEU A 46 3.91 43.06 6.53
CA LEU A 46 3.58 41.90 7.37
C LEU A 46 2.56 41.02 6.68
N GLY A 47 2.71 39.71 6.83
CA GLY A 47 1.77 38.76 6.31
C GLY A 47 1.47 37.63 7.31
N THR A 48 0.20 37.25 7.46
CA THR A 48 -0.19 36.14 8.33
C THR A 48 -1.17 35.18 7.64
N VAL A 49 -1.02 33.91 7.93
CA VAL A 49 -2.05 32.89 7.67
C VAL A 49 -2.59 32.43 9.01
N SER A 50 -3.89 32.55 9.18
CA SER A 50 -4.58 32.10 10.38
C SER A 50 -5.51 30.95 10.02
N LEU A 51 -5.52 29.90 10.82
CA LEU A 51 -6.36 28.71 10.60
C LEU A 51 -7.48 28.63 11.64
N LEU A 52 -8.61 28.12 11.19
CA LEU A 52 -9.77 27.84 12.03
C LEU A 52 -9.52 26.52 12.80
N SER A 53 -9.82 26.50 14.11
CA SER A 53 -9.72 25.31 14.93
C SER A 53 -10.70 24.22 14.45
N GLN A 54 -10.43 22.95 14.79
CA GLN A 54 -11.32 21.84 14.45
C GLN A 54 -12.74 22.00 15.02
N GLU A 55 -12.88 22.68 16.16
CA GLU A 55 -14.16 22.99 16.80
C GLU A 55 -14.88 24.20 16.18
N GLU A 56 -14.26 24.85 15.19
CA GLU A 56 -14.80 26.01 14.46
C GLU A 56 -15.14 27.22 15.35
N THR A 57 -14.55 27.31 16.51
CA THR A 57 -14.83 28.39 17.49
C THR A 57 -13.74 29.45 17.56
N GLN A 58 -12.52 29.09 17.19
CA GLN A 58 -11.33 29.90 17.37
C GLN A 58 -10.48 29.97 16.08
N VAL A 59 -9.89 31.12 15.82
CA VAL A 59 -8.92 31.36 14.74
C VAL A 59 -7.60 31.75 15.36
N SER A 60 -6.53 31.08 15.01
CA SER A 60 -5.17 31.39 15.48
C SER A 60 -4.22 31.60 14.35
N ILE A 61 -3.25 32.49 14.53
CA ILE A 61 -2.16 32.66 13.58
C ILE A 61 -1.32 31.38 13.61
N ASP A 62 -1.24 30.71 12.49
CA ASP A 62 -0.46 29.49 12.29
C ASP A 62 0.94 29.84 11.73
N ILE A 63 0.97 30.70 10.74
CA ILE A 63 2.18 31.12 10.05
C ILE A 63 2.17 32.63 9.89
N ALA A 64 3.32 33.28 10.08
CA ALA A 64 3.48 34.71 9.88
C ALA A 64 4.88 35.06 9.36
N TYR A 65 4.93 36.07 8.51
CA TYR A 65 6.15 36.73 8.11
C TYR A 65 6.16 38.18 8.69
N GLY A 66 7.24 38.55 9.37
CA GLY A 66 7.35 39.85 10.04
C GLY A 66 6.91 39.86 11.51
N LEU A 67 6.51 38.72 12.09
CA LEU A 67 6.17 38.57 13.50
C LEU A 67 7.15 37.65 14.24
N SER A 68 7.43 37.99 15.50
CA SER A 68 8.16 37.11 16.41
C SER A 68 7.27 35.95 16.91
N ALA A 69 7.88 34.87 17.39
CA ALA A 69 7.15 33.72 17.95
C ALA A 69 6.22 34.12 19.14
N SER A 70 6.57 35.14 19.92
CA SER A 70 5.76 35.63 21.01
C SER A 70 4.53 36.41 20.54
N GLU A 71 4.64 37.09 19.40
CA GLU A 71 3.56 37.82 18.74
C GLU A 71 2.56 36.88 18.08
N ILE A 72 3.05 35.85 17.41
CA ILE A 72 2.22 34.78 16.82
C ILE A 72 1.36 34.12 17.91
N LYS A 73 1.96 33.78 19.06
CA LYS A 73 1.22 33.18 20.18
C LYS A 73 0.11 34.06 20.75
N ARG A 74 0.16 35.38 20.61
CA ARG A 74 -0.91 36.29 21.02
C ARG A 74 -2.04 36.42 20.00
N GLY A 75 -1.82 35.99 18.76
CA GLY A 75 -2.75 36.12 17.64
C GLY A 75 -3.88 35.08 17.67
N HIS A 76 -4.71 35.10 18.70
CA HIS A 76 -5.91 34.26 18.81
C HIS A 76 -7.18 35.13 18.84
N TYR A 77 -8.18 34.71 18.06
CA TYR A 77 -9.45 35.42 17.94
C TYR A 77 -10.60 34.40 18.01
N GLN A 78 -11.72 34.80 18.63
CA GLN A 78 -12.97 34.05 18.51
C GLN A 78 -13.61 34.33 17.15
N VAL A 79 -14.40 33.39 16.63
CA VAL A 79 -15.21 33.65 15.43
C VAL A 79 -16.13 34.83 15.70
N GLY A 80 -16.17 35.82 14.80
CA GLY A 80 -16.89 37.10 14.98
C GLY A 80 -16.11 38.17 15.74
N GLU A 81 -14.97 37.84 16.37
CA GLU A 81 -14.16 38.82 17.14
C GLU A 81 -13.10 39.51 16.28
N GLY A 82 -13.04 40.83 16.38
CA GLY A 82 -12.12 41.63 15.62
C GLY A 82 -12.32 41.51 14.11
N ILE A 83 -11.32 41.86 13.32
CA ILE A 83 -11.39 41.79 11.85
C ILE A 83 -11.25 40.35 11.38
N THR A 84 -10.26 39.63 11.89
CA THR A 84 -9.98 38.23 11.49
C THR A 84 -11.18 37.33 11.79
N GLY A 85 -11.76 37.43 13.02
CA GLY A 85 -12.94 36.66 13.38
C GLY A 85 -14.19 36.99 12.56
N LYS A 86 -14.38 38.26 12.19
CA LYS A 86 -15.48 38.69 11.31
C LYS A 86 -15.32 38.18 9.87
N VAL A 87 -14.10 38.13 9.34
CA VAL A 87 -13.82 37.55 8.03
C VAL A 87 -14.16 36.07 8.01
N VAL A 88 -13.84 35.36 9.10
CA VAL A 88 -14.20 33.94 9.22
C VAL A 88 -15.72 33.74 9.30
N GLU A 89 -16.41 34.55 10.10
CA GLU A 89 -17.87 34.48 10.27
C GLU A 89 -18.62 34.83 8.97
N SER A 90 -18.22 35.91 8.29
CA SER A 90 -18.93 36.41 7.12
C SER A 90 -18.50 35.77 5.80
N GLY A 91 -17.33 35.17 5.73
CA GLY A 91 -16.72 34.67 4.49
C GLY A 91 -16.39 35.76 3.48
N LYS A 92 -16.30 37.02 3.91
CA LYS A 92 -16.03 38.20 3.04
C LYS A 92 -14.74 38.86 3.44
N ALA A 93 -13.99 39.36 2.44
CA ALA A 93 -12.80 40.15 2.66
C ALA A 93 -13.14 41.46 3.37
N VAL A 94 -12.26 41.91 4.27
CA VAL A 94 -12.36 43.18 4.97
C VAL A 94 -11.11 43.99 4.69
N ILE A 95 -11.32 45.27 4.36
CA ILE A 95 -10.27 46.28 4.13
C ILE A 95 -10.38 47.31 5.23
N VAL A 96 -9.26 47.60 5.87
CA VAL A 96 -9.11 48.68 6.82
C VAL A 96 -8.10 49.68 6.25
N PRO A 97 -8.53 50.80 5.66
CA PRO A 97 -7.64 51.75 5.02
C PRO A 97 -6.59 52.35 5.98
N ARG A 98 -7.00 52.56 7.24
CA ARG A 98 -6.09 53.08 8.30
C ARG A 98 -6.39 52.36 9.59
N ILE A 99 -5.44 51.56 10.10
CA ILE A 99 -5.63 50.78 11.34
C ILE A 99 -5.85 51.66 12.58
N SER A 100 -5.39 52.93 12.57
CA SER A 100 -5.59 53.89 13.66
C SER A 100 -7.03 54.30 13.88
N SER A 101 -7.86 54.28 12.83
CA SER A 101 -9.25 54.76 12.86
C SER A 101 -10.28 53.61 13.00
N GLU A 102 -9.83 52.33 13.04
CA GLU A 102 -10.72 51.17 13.06
C GLU A 102 -10.84 50.55 14.46
N PRO A 103 -11.98 50.69 15.14
CA PRO A 103 -12.16 50.19 16.48
C PRO A 103 -12.10 48.66 16.58
N LEU A 104 -12.38 47.95 15.49
CA LEU A 104 -12.36 46.49 15.42
C LEU A 104 -10.96 45.90 15.23
N PHE A 105 -9.96 46.75 14.97
CA PHE A 105 -8.56 46.34 14.87
C PHE A 105 -7.95 46.18 16.28
N LEU A 106 -7.93 45.00 16.81
CA LEU A 106 -7.57 44.73 18.22
C LEU A 106 -6.06 44.78 18.49
N ASN A 107 -5.19 44.82 17.49
CA ASN A 107 -3.71 44.83 17.61
C ASN A 107 -3.19 43.82 18.66
N ARG A 108 -3.76 42.61 18.72
CA ARG A 108 -3.40 41.58 19.76
C ARG A 108 -1.95 41.14 19.66
N THR A 109 -1.39 41.12 18.46
CA THR A 109 0.02 40.81 18.24
C THR A 109 0.93 41.87 18.86
N ARG A 110 0.46 43.11 18.99
CA ARG A 110 1.22 44.31 19.40
C ARG A 110 2.36 44.65 18.40
N ALA A 111 2.21 44.24 17.14
CA ALA A 111 3.21 44.45 16.12
C ALA A 111 3.32 45.94 15.66
N HIS A 112 2.31 46.76 15.98
CA HIS A 112 2.26 48.16 15.54
C HIS A 112 2.39 49.11 16.73
N GLU A 113 3.39 49.99 16.65
CA GLU A 113 3.54 51.13 17.55
C GLU A 113 2.61 52.30 17.16
N SER A 114 2.37 53.22 18.10
CA SER A 114 1.35 54.26 17.92
C SER A 114 1.62 55.22 16.78
N SER A 115 2.87 55.42 16.39
CA SER A 115 3.30 56.39 15.36
C SER A 115 3.15 55.88 13.91
N GLU A 116 3.09 54.55 13.71
CA GLU A 116 3.04 53.95 12.38
C GLU A 116 1.60 53.66 11.88
N LYS A 117 0.64 53.66 12.80
CA LYS A 117 -0.76 53.27 12.54
C LYS A 117 -1.51 54.14 11.53
N GLU A 118 -1.09 55.40 11.32
CA GLU A 118 -1.77 56.34 10.41
C GLU A 118 -1.48 56.06 8.94
N GLN A 119 -0.42 55.32 8.63
CA GLN A 119 0.04 55.05 7.26
C GLN A 119 -0.12 53.60 6.83
N ILE A 120 -0.62 52.73 7.69
CA ILE A 120 -0.75 51.32 7.42
C ILE A 120 -2.22 50.95 7.21
N SER A 121 -2.46 50.21 6.12
CA SER A 121 -3.72 49.55 5.82
C SER A 121 -3.63 48.07 6.17
N PHE A 122 -4.72 47.49 6.67
CA PHE A 122 -4.84 46.05 6.95
C PHE A 122 -5.89 45.45 6.03
N ILE A 123 -5.53 44.34 5.37
CA ILE A 123 -6.42 43.57 4.49
C ILE A 123 -6.48 42.15 5.00
N CYS A 124 -7.70 41.63 5.19
CA CYS A 124 -7.91 40.26 5.58
C CYS A 124 -8.89 39.58 4.61
N VAL A 125 -8.48 38.45 4.06
CA VAL A 125 -9.22 37.68 3.03
C VAL A 125 -9.43 36.25 3.52
N PRO A 126 -10.64 35.67 3.36
CA PRO A 126 -10.90 34.29 3.79
C PRO A 126 -10.24 33.27 2.86
N ILE A 127 -9.77 32.17 3.43
CA ILE A 127 -9.39 30.96 2.69
C ILE A 127 -10.63 30.07 2.63
N LEU A 128 -11.13 29.82 1.43
CA LEU A 128 -12.33 29.02 1.22
C LEU A 128 -11.99 27.62 0.73
N LEU A 129 -12.60 26.62 1.37
CA LEU A 129 -12.57 25.23 0.95
C LEU A 129 -14.02 24.76 0.72
N GLN A 130 -14.42 24.49 -0.52
CA GLN A 130 -15.80 24.11 -0.86
C GLN A 130 -16.86 25.06 -0.27
N GLN A 131 -16.64 26.37 -0.38
CA GLN A 131 -17.50 27.45 0.17
C GLN A 131 -17.48 27.58 1.70
N LYS A 132 -16.71 26.78 2.44
CA LYS A 132 -16.53 26.90 3.87
C LYS A 132 -15.22 27.64 4.17
N VAL A 133 -15.25 28.56 5.11
CA VAL A 133 -14.04 29.25 5.55
C VAL A 133 -13.21 28.32 6.42
N VAL A 134 -11.97 28.09 6.06
CA VAL A 134 -11.02 27.24 6.81
C VAL A 134 -9.88 28.07 7.45
N GLY A 135 -9.81 29.35 7.13
CA GLY A 135 -8.81 30.24 7.65
C GLY A 135 -8.86 31.60 6.96
N THR A 136 -7.85 32.42 7.20
CA THR A 136 -7.69 33.74 6.57
C THR A 136 -6.22 33.98 6.20
N VAL A 137 -6.02 34.81 5.18
CA VAL A 137 -4.74 35.47 4.92
C VAL A 137 -4.93 36.93 5.21
N SER A 138 -4.04 37.50 6.02
CA SER A 138 -4.04 38.97 6.24
C SER A 138 -2.67 39.54 5.95
N VAL A 139 -2.67 40.79 5.48
CA VAL A 139 -1.45 41.55 5.17
C VAL A 139 -1.59 42.99 5.62
N ASP A 140 -0.44 43.55 5.97
CA ASP A 140 -0.26 44.97 6.17
C ASP A 140 0.42 45.60 4.95
N THR A 141 -0.08 46.72 4.49
CA THR A 141 0.46 47.42 3.33
C THR A 141 0.39 48.94 3.58
N PRO A 142 1.34 49.76 3.05
CA PRO A 142 1.23 51.21 3.12
C PRO A 142 -0.07 51.67 2.44
N TYR A 143 -0.72 52.70 3.06
CA TYR A 143 -1.88 53.31 2.45
C TYR A 143 -1.45 54.24 1.32
N GLU A 144 -1.83 53.94 0.10
CA GLU A 144 -1.64 54.82 -1.06
C GLU A 144 -2.98 55.43 -1.51
N ASN A 145 -3.93 54.60 -1.89
CA ASN A 145 -5.28 54.99 -2.31
C ASN A 145 -6.21 53.77 -2.31
N ASP A 146 -7.52 54.03 -2.42
CA ASP A 146 -8.55 52.95 -2.38
C ASP A 146 -8.47 51.99 -3.57
N LEU A 147 -8.04 52.46 -4.75
CA LEU A 147 -7.87 51.62 -5.94
C LEU A 147 -6.78 50.54 -5.71
N ARG A 148 -5.66 50.95 -5.11
CA ARG A 148 -4.55 50.06 -4.79
C ARG A 148 -4.97 49.00 -3.78
N LEU A 149 -5.75 49.38 -2.76
CA LEU A 149 -6.28 48.44 -1.78
C LEU A 149 -7.20 47.38 -2.42
N GLN A 150 -8.07 47.80 -3.36
CA GLN A 150 -8.93 46.85 -4.10
C GLN A 150 -8.12 45.92 -5.00
N GLU A 151 -7.06 46.38 -5.65
CA GLU A 151 -6.15 45.53 -6.42
C GLU A 151 -5.47 44.48 -5.52
N THR A 152 -5.02 44.89 -4.34
CA THR A 152 -4.41 43.98 -3.35
C THR A 152 -5.41 42.92 -2.86
N VAL A 153 -6.67 43.29 -2.60
CA VAL A 153 -7.72 42.32 -2.23
C VAL A 153 -7.95 41.31 -3.34
N ARG A 154 -8.00 41.72 -4.61
CA ARG A 154 -8.15 40.82 -5.75
C ARG A 154 -6.99 39.81 -5.82
N LEU A 155 -5.77 40.30 -5.68
CA LEU A 155 -4.57 39.45 -5.68
C LEU A 155 -4.61 38.44 -4.52
N LEU A 156 -4.88 38.90 -3.29
CA LEU A 156 -5.00 38.04 -2.11
C LEU A 156 -6.12 37.01 -2.27
N THR A 157 -7.24 37.40 -2.88
CA THR A 157 -8.34 36.47 -3.18
C THR A 157 -7.87 35.34 -4.11
N ILE A 158 -7.07 35.63 -5.13
CA ILE A 158 -6.50 34.60 -6.01
C ILE A 158 -5.56 33.70 -5.20
N VAL A 159 -4.70 34.26 -4.39
CA VAL A 159 -3.75 33.52 -3.54
C VAL A 159 -4.51 32.59 -2.57
N THR A 160 -5.56 33.09 -1.91
CA THR A 160 -6.35 32.27 -0.96
C THR A 160 -7.10 31.15 -1.68
N VAL A 161 -7.57 31.34 -2.90
CA VAL A 161 -8.15 30.28 -3.73
C VAL A 161 -7.11 29.20 -4.06
N MET A 162 -5.91 29.60 -4.46
CA MET A 162 -4.82 28.65 -4.75
C MET A 162 -4.41 27.85 -3.50
N ILE A 163 -4.30 28.50 -2.34
CA ILE A 163 -4.06 27.84 -1.05
C ILE A 163 -5.17 26.84 -0.74
N GLY A 164 -6.43 27.27 -0.84
CA GLY A 164 -7.60 26.43 -0.59
C GLY A 164 -7.63 25.19 -1.49
N GLN A 165 -7.35 25.34 -2.78
CA GLN A 165 -7.27 24.21 -3.72
C GLN A 165 -6.12 23.26 -3.37
N SER A 166 -4.95 23.78 -2.97
CA SER A 166 -3.83 22.94 -2.54
C SER A 166 -4.16 22.13 -1.28
N VAL A 167 -4.84 22.76 -0.30
CA VAL A 167 -5.33 22.07 0.91
C VAL A 167 -6.31 20.96 0.53
N ALA A 168 -7.29 21.26 -0.34
CA ALA A 168 -8.28 20.29 -0.79
C ALA A 168 -7.64 19.08 -1.48
N ALA A 169 -6.68 19.32 -2.36
CA ALA A 169 -5.98 18.26 -3.09
C ALA A 169 -5.21 17.34 -2.13
N ARG A 170 -4.51 17.91 -1.16
CA ARG A 170 -3.75 17.15 -0.14
C ARG A 170 -4.67 16.35 0.78
N GLN A 171 -5.80 16.93 1.21
CA GLN A 171 -6.77 16.20 2.04
C GLN A 171 -7.38 15.02 1.29
N ARG A 172 -7.72 15.18 0.00
CA ARG A 172 -8.22 14.09 -0.84
C ARG A 172 -7.20 12.98 -1.01
N ALA A 173 -5.96 13.32 -1.35
CA ALA A 173 -4.88 12.36 -1.49
C ALA A 173 -4.62 11.57 -0.20
N ARG A 174 -4.67 12.25 0.96
CA ARG A 174 -4.50 11.62 2.28
C ARG A 174 -5.66 10.68 2.61
N ALA A 175 -6.89 11.11 2.39
CA ALA A 175 -8.08 10.29 2.60
C ALA A 175 -8.08 9.04 1.72
N GLU A 176 -7.71 9.16 0.44
CA GLU A 176 -7.57 8.04 -0.50
C GLU A 176 -6.47 7.06 -0.04
N GLN A 177 -5.33 7.59 0.40
CA GLN A 177 -4.24 6.77 0.92
C GLN A 177 -4.64 6.01 2.19
N ASP A 178 -5.37 6.65 3.10
CA ASP A 178 -5.86 6.02 4.33
C ASP A 178 -6.91 4.95 4.01
N GLN A 179 -7.81 5.22 3.05
CA GLN A 179 -8.79 4.24 2.58
C GLN A 179 -8.10 3.01 1.99
N LEU A 180 -7.12 3.21 1.10
CA LEU A 180 -6.34 2.11 0.51
C LEU A 180 -5.56 1.32 1.57
N ARG A 181 -5.02 1.99 2.59
CA ARG A 181 -4.35 1.33 3.72
C ARG A 181 -5.31 0.44 4.50
N ASN A 182 -6.47 0.97 4.84
CA ASN A 182 -7.48 0.23 5.61
C ASN A 182 -7.98 -0.99 4.83
N GLU A 183 -8.26 -0.82 3.53
CA GLU A 183 -8.67 -1.92 2.65
C GLU A 183 -7.57 -2.98 2.54
N ASN A 184 -6.31 -2.57 2.39
CA ASN A 184 -5.18 -3.49 2.33
C ASN A 184 -5.00 -4.28 3.64
N GLN A 185 -5.18 -3.62 4.80
CA GLN A 185 -5.14 -4.28 6.10
C GLN A 185 -6.29 -5.28 6.27
N ARG A 186 -7.50 -4.91 5.85
CA ARG A 186 -8.67 -5.79 5.88
C ARG A 186 -8.44 -7.03 5.03
N LEU A 187 -8.04 -6.85 3.77
CA LEU A 187 -7.76 -7.97 2.86
C LEU A 187 -6.66 -8.90 3.38
N LYS A 188 -5.61 -8.35 3.98
CA LYS A 188 -4.55 -9.14 4.62
C LYS A 188 -5.08 -9.97 5.79
N LYS A 189 -5.94 -9.39 6.63
CA LYS A 189 -6.56 -10.11 7.75
C LYS A 189 -7.47 -11.24 7.26
N GLU A 190 -8.29 -10.98 6.24
CA GLU A 190 -9.12 -12.01 5.59
C GLU A 190 -8.27 -13.16 5.02
N LEU A 191 -7.11 -12.86 4.41
CA LEU A 191 -6.18 -13.88 3.94
C LEU A 191 -5.57 -14.69 5.09
N GLN A 192 -5.16 -14.05 6.19
CA GLN A 192 -4.64 -14.75 7.37
C GLN A 192 -5.69 -15.68 7.98
N GLU A 193 -6.93 -15.22 8.13
CA GLU A 193 -8.03 -16.04 8.64
C GLU A 193 -8.32 -17.21 7.70
N ARG A 194 -8.36 -16.97 6.38
CA ARG A 194 -8.62 -18.02 5.38
C ARG A 194 -7.56 -19.12 5.39
N PHE A 195 -6.29 -18.76 5.55
CA PHE A 195 -5.16 -19.71 5.53
C PHE A 195 -4.66 -20.10 6.93
N HIS A 196 -5.49 -19.91 7.97
CA HIS A 196 -5.14 -20.41 9.29
C HIS A 196 -5.03 -21.94 9.25
N PRO A 197 -4.04 -22.57 9.91
CA PRO A 197 -3.83 -24.01 9.86
C PRO A 197 -5.07 -24.85 10.22
N THR A 198 -5.92 -24.33 11.12
CA THR A 198 -7.18 -25.01 11.49
C THR A 198 -8.26 -24.95 10.40
N ASN A 199 -8.09 -24.09 9.39
CA ASN A 199 -9.01 -23.95 8.26
C ASN A 199 -8.58 -24.78 7.04
N LEU A 200 -7.46 -25.49 7.12
CA LEU A 200 -7.13 -26.55 6.15
C LEU A 200 -8.23 -27.61 6.23
N ILE A 201 -8.94 -27.81 5.10
CA ILE A 201 -10.06 -28.75 5.05
C ILE A 201 -9.53 -30.17 5.29
N GLY A 202 -9.96 -30.77 6.39
CA GLY A 202 -9.61 -32.13 6.80
C GLY A 202 -9.48 -32.26 8.31
N ASN A 203 -10.27 -33.13 8.89
CA ASN A 203 -10.27 -33.43 10.33
C ASN A 203 -9.59 -34.76 10.64
N SER A 204 -9.01 -35.42 9.63
CA SER A 204 -8.26 -36.65 9.84
C SER A 204 -7.03 -36.39 10.71
N ARG A 205 -6.65 -37.39 11.51
CA ARG A 205 -5.46 -37.32 12.36
C ARG A 205 -4.20 -36.95 11.59
N PRO A 206 -3.89 -37.49 10.39
CA PRO A 206 -2.72 -37.08 9.62
C PRO A 206 -2.73 -35.59 9.22
N MET A 207 -3.91 -35.03 8.91
CA MET A 207 -4.01 -33.59 8.57
C MET A 207 -3.90 -32.70 9.81
N GLN A 208 -4.36 -33.15 10.97
CA GLN A 208 -4.15 -32.45 12.23
C GLN A 208 -2.66 -32.37 12.57
N GLU A 209 -1.91 -33.48 12.40
CA GLU A 209 -0.46 -33.49 12.58
C GLU A 209 0.27 -32.50 11.63
N VAL A 210 -0.19 -32.40 10.37
CA VAL A 210 0.31 -31.38 9.42
C VAL A 210 0.01 -29.97 9.93
N GLY A 211 -1.22 -29.72 10.42
CA GLY A 211 -1.60 -28.43 11.00
C GLY A 211 -0.74 -28.02 12.20
N GLU A 212 -0.45 -28.96 13.11
CA GLU A 212 0.44 -28.73 14.25
C GLU A 212 1.88 -28.41 13.81
N GLN A 213 2.43 -29.15 12.84
CA GLN A 213 3.75 -28.88 12.27
C GLN A 213 3.83 -27.48 11.65
N ILE A 214 2.80 -27.07 10.91
CA ILE A 214 2.69 -25.70 10.37
C ILE A 214 2.70 -24.68 11.51
N GLY A 215 1.90 -24.89 12.56
CA GLY A 215 1.85 -23.99 13.73
C GLY A 215 3.20 -23.82 14.41
N HIS A 216 3.99 -24.88 14.51
CA HIS A 216 5.33 -24.83 15.11
C HIS A 216 6.37 -24.14 14.23
N VAL A 217 6.37 -24.40 12.90
CA VAL A 217 7.42 -23.90 12.01
C VAL A 217 7.12 -22.54 11.38
N ALA A 218 5.83 -22.15 11.29
CA ALA A 218 5.44 -20.90 10.66
C ALA A 218 6.11 -19.66 11.28
N PRO A 219 6.25 -19.52 12.63
CA PRO A 219 6.92 -18.37 13.23
C PRO A 219 8.44 -18.31 13.03
N SER A 220 9.06 -19.37 12.49
CA SER A 220 10.51 -19.43 12.26
C SER A 220 10.87 -19.03 10.83
N ASP A 221 12.14 -18.70 10.60
CA ASP A 221 12.71 -18.49 9.26
C ASP A 221 13.30 -19.77 8.63
N ALA A 222 13.06 -20.93 9.25
CA ALA A 222 13.55 -22.20 8.74
C ALA A 222 13.03 -22.49 7.33
N THR A 223 13.89 -23.08 6.51
CA THR A 223 13.48 -23.65 5.22
C THR A 223 12.55 -24.83 5.45
N VAL A 224 11.41 -24.83 4.78
CA VAL A 224 10.40 -25.91 4.88
C VAL A 224 10.35 -26.69 3.57
N MET A 225 10.42 -28.02 3.68
CA MET A 225 10.27 -28.93 2.54
C MET A 225 8.92 -29.65 2.61
N LEU A 226 8.02 -29.31 1.70
CA LEU A 226 6.71 -29.94 1.55
C LEU A 226 6.83 -31.17 0.65
N ARG A 227 6.53 -32.33 1.19
CA ARG A 227 6.56 -33.60 0.46
C ARG A 227 5.14 -34.16 0.34
N GLY A 228 4.79 -34.67 -0.81
CA GLY A 228 3.50 -35.29 -1.05
C GLY A 228 3.21 -35.44 -2.52
N GLU A 229 2.32 -36.35 -2.86
CA GLU A 229 1.91 -36.60 -4.23
C GLU A 229 1.32 -35.35 -4.90
N SER A 230 1.26 -35.35 -6.23
CA SER A 230 0.59 -34.29 -6.97
C SER A 230 -0.89 -34.18 -6.56
N GLY A 231 -1.38 -32.96 -6.41
CA GLY A 231 -2.78 -32.71 -6.06
C GLY A 231 -3.13 -32.89 -4.58
N THR A 232 -2.17 -33.11 -3.67
CA THR A 232 -2.44 -33.26 -2.23
C THR A 232 -2.72 -31.94 -1.49
N GLY A 233 -2.43 -30.78 -2.11
CA GLY A 233 -2.65 -29.45 -1.51
C GLY A 233 -1.38 -28.78 -0.98
N LYS A 234 -0.18 -29.11 -1.47
CA LYS A 234 1.11 -28.50 -1.07
C LYS A 234 1.09 -26.98 -1.13
N GLU A 235 0.44 -26.39 -2.14
CA GLU A 235 0.33 -24.96 -2.28
C GLU A 235 -0.48 -24.31 -1.15
N LEU A 236 -1.60 -24.91 -0.72
CA LEU A 236 -2.39 -24.42 0.41
C LEU A 236 -1.61 -24.47 1.73
N VAL A 237 -0.77 -25.49 1.90
CA VAL A 237 0.14 -25.58 3.05
C VAL A 237 1.20 -24.47 3.00
N ALA A 238 1.73 -24.14 1.82
CA ALA A 238 2.66 -23.02 1.66
C ALA A 238 1.98 -21.68 1.96
N ASP A 239 0.73 -21.48 1.55
CA ASP A 239 -0.09 -20.32 1.94
C ASP A 239 -0.22 -20.25 3.47
N ALA A 240 -0.61 -21.34 4.11
CA ALA A 240 -0.74 -21.40 5.56
C ALA A 240 0.58 -21.09 6.28
N LEU A 241 1.70 -21.58 5.81
CA LEU A 241 3.04 -21.29 6.35
C LEU A 241 3.38 -19.79 6.25
N HIS A 242 3.10 -19.15 5.11
CA HIS A 242 3.40 -17.74 4.92
C HIS A 242 2.50 -16.84 5.76
N TYR A 243 1.18 -17.01 5.66
CA TYR A 243 0.21 -16.13 6.33
C TYR A 243 0.19 -16.27 7.85
N ASN A 244 0.74 -17.36 8.40
CA ASN A 244 0.91 -17.53 9.84
C ASN A 244 2.35 -17.26 10.33
N SER A 245 3.21 -16.72 9.48
CA SER A 245 4.60 -16.38 9.80
C SER A 245 4.77 -14.93 10.25
N LEU A 246 5.95 -14.60 10.77
CA LEU A 246 6.36 -13.22 11.03
C LEU A 246 6.44 -12.38 9.74
N ARG A 247 6.48 -13.03 8.57
CA ARG A 247 6.52 -12.40 7.24
C ARG A 247 5.15 -12.34 6.54
N ALA A 248 4.04 -12.57 7.25
CA ALA A 248 2.68 -12.60 6.69
C ALA A 248 2.28 -11.31 5.92
N ASN A 249 2.87 -10.17 6.29
CA ASN A 249 2.64 -8.87 5.65
C ASN A 249 3.68 -8.52 4.56
N LYS A 250 4.63 -9.40 4.30
CA LYS A 250 5.71 -9.23 3.34
C LYS A 250 5.38 -9.92 2.01
N PRO A 251 6.16 -9.72 0.95
CA PRO A 251 5.92 -10.38 -0.33
C PRO A 251 5.88 -11.91 -0.20
N PHE A 252 4.91 -12.53 -0.88
CA PHE A 252 4.86 -13.97 -1.07
C PHE A 252 4.90 -14.28 -2.56
N VAL A 253 6.00 -14.84 -3.03
CA VAL A 253 6.24 -15.12 -4.43
C VAL A 253 6.17 -16.63 -4.68
N LYS A 254 5.19 -17.06 -5.46
CA LYS A 254 5.02 -18.46 -5.85
C LYS A 254 5.65 -18.71 -7.22
N VAL A 255 6.37 -19.80 -7.37
CA VAL A 255 7.01 -20.24 -8.61
C VAL A 255 6.74 -21.73 -8.82
N HIS A 256 6.00 -22.05 -9.89
CA HIS A 256 5.79 -23.40 -10.36
C HIS A 256 6.86 -23.76 -11.38
N ILE A 257 7.87 -24.49 -10.98
CA ILE A 257 9.05 -24.80 -11.80
C ILE A 257 8.66 -25.61 -13.04
N ALA A 258 7.81 -26.63 -12.87
CA ALA A 258 7.35 -27.48 -13.97
C ALA A 258 6.53 -26.73 -15.05
N SER A 259 6.01 -25.54 -14.76
CA SER A 259 5.28 -24.72 -15.74
C SER A 259 6.17 -23.82 -16.59
N LEU A 260 7.44 -23.70 -16.26
CA LEU A 260 8.39 -22.85 -16.94
C LEU A 260 9.22 -23.67 -17.96
N PRO A 261 9.48 -23.13 -19.18
CA PRO A 261 10.47 -23.71 -20.06
C PRO A 261 11.85 -23.77 -19.37
N GLU A 262 12.54 -24.89 -19.46
CA GLU A 262 13.84 -25.10 -18.79
C GLU A 262 14.84 -23.96 -19.07
N THR A 263 14.87 -23.45 -20.30
CA THR A 263 15.72 -22.34 -20.72
C THR A 263 15.39 -21.00 -20.05
N LEU A 264 14.19 -20.86 -19.46
CA LEU A 264 13.73 -19.63 -18.80
C LEU A 264 13.74 -19.72 -17.28
N ILE A 265 13.80 -20.94 -16.70
CA ILE A 265 13.77 -21.13 -15.23
C ILE A 265 14.83 -20.28 -14.54
N GLU A 266 16.06 -20.35 -15.03
CA GLU A 266 17.19 -19.61 -14.47
C GLU A 266 16.97 -18.10 -14.52
N SER A 267 16.53 -17.57 -15.66
CA SER A 267 16.21 -16.17 -15.86
C SER A 267 15.04 -15.67 -15.01
N GLU A 268 13.99 -16.50 -14.85
CA GLU A 268 12.85 -16.16 -14.00
C GLU A 268 13.23 -16.14 -12.51
N LEU A 269 14.00 -17.14 -12.05
CA LEU A 269 14.37 -17.22 -10.63
C LEU A 269 15.35 -16.13 -10.21
N PHE A 270 16.43 -15.95 -10.98
CA PHE A 270 17.55 -15.08 -10.59
C PHE A 270 17.58 -13.72 -11.27
N GLY A 271 16.83 -13.57 -12.40
CA GLY A 271 16.84 -12.36 -13.21
C GLY A 271 17.99 -12.34 -14.24
N HIS A 272 17.94 -11.37 -15.12
CA HIS A 272 18.97 -11.19 -16.16
C HIS A 272 19.22 -9.72 -16.45
N GLU A 273 20.43 -9.42 -16.91
CA GLU A 273 20.79 -8.13 -17.49
C GLU A 273 20.54 -8.15 -19.01
N ARG A 274 20.42 -6.96 -19.58
CA ARG A 274 20.27 -6.81 -21.03
C ARG A 274 21.43 -7.48 -21.79
N GLY A 275 21.09 -8.34 -22.74
CA GLY A 275 22.08 -9.06 -23.53
C GLY A 275 22.63 -10.33 -22.89
N ALA A 276 22.12 -10.78 -21.76
CA ALA A 276 22.57 -11.99 -21.05
C ALA A 276 22.37 -13.28 -21.90
N TYR A 277 21.39 -13.30 -22.79
CA TYR A 277 21.14 -14.38 -23.75
C TYR A 277 20.44 -13.84 -25.00
N THR A 278 20.36 -14.64 -26.06
CA THR A 278 19.68 -14.29 -27.32
C THR A 278 18.19 -14.09 -27.07
N GLY A 279 17.73 -12.81 -27.06
CA GLY A 279 16.35 -12.41 -26.72
C GLY A 279 16.22 -11.54 -25.47
N ALA A 280 17.28 -11.36 -24.67
CA ALA A 280 17.28 -10.47 -23.51
C ALA A 280 17.37 -8.99 -23.92
N SER A 281 16.25 -8.41 -24.40
CA SER A 281 16.18 -7.02 -24.89
C SER A 281 16.21 -5.98 -23.78
N ALA A 282 15.81 -6.36 -22.54
CA ALA A 282 15.80 -5.50 -21.36
C ALA A 282 16.32 -6.29 -20.13
N SER A 283 16.75 -5.59 -19.08
CA SER A 283 17.04 -6.23 -17.80
C SER A 283 15.74 -6.61 -17.07
N ARG A 284 15.74 -7.72 -16.34
CA ARG A 284 14.58 -8.19 -15.58
C ARG A 284 14.97 -8.65 -14.19
N THR A 285 14.22 -8.19 -13.19
CA THR A 285 14.37 -8.59 -11.79
C THR A 285 13.84 -10.01 -11.58
N GLY A 286 14.65 -10.88 -10.95
CA GLY A 286 14.29 -12.26 -10.66
C GLY A 286 13.29 -12.42 -9.53
N ARG A 287 12.73 -13.63 -9.41
CA ARG A 287 11.73 -13.99 -8.38
C ARG A 287 12.30 -13.88 -6.96
N PHE A 288 13.56 -14.26 -6.73
CA PHE A 288 14.21 -14.10 -5.43
C PHE A 288 14.30 -12.65 -4.99
N GLN A 289 14.70 -11.73 -5.87
CA GLN A 289 14.72 -10.30 -5.56
C GLN A 289 13.32 -9.73 -5.31
N ARG A 290 12.30 -10.22 -6.01
CA ARG A 290 10.89 -9.81 -5.78
C ARG A 290 10.34 -10.33 -4.45
N ALA A 291 10.91 -11.41 -3.92
CA ALA A 291 10.56 -12.00 -2.64
C ALA A 291 11.36 -11.42 -1.46
N ASP A 292 12.23 -10.44 -1.71
CA ASP A 292 13.10 -9.87 -0.69
C ASP A 292 12.32 -9.33 0.52
N GLY A 293 12.79 -9.65 1.73
CA GLY A 293 12.11 -9.42 3.00
C GLY A 293 10.91 -10.33 3.26
N GLY A 294 10.54 -11.21 2.31
CA GLY A 294 9.33 -12.05 2.35
C GLY A 294 9.60 -13.54 2.27
N THR A 295 8.73 -14.25 1.53
CA THR A 295 8.79 -15.71 1.36
C THR A 295 8.72 -16.07 -0.13
N ILE A 296 9.52 -17.03 -0.56
CA ILE A 296 9.40 -17.66 -1.88
C ILE A 296 8.91 -19.10 -1.72
N PHE A 297 7.93 -19.49 -2.52
CA PHE A 297 7.45 -20.85 -2.63
C PHE A 297 7.92 -21.43 -3.98
N LEU A 298 8.70 -22.51 -3.94
CA LEU A 298 9.24 -23.20 -5.09
C LEU A 298 8.55 -24.55 -5.23
N ASP A 299 7.61 -24.65 -6.16
CA ASP A 299 6.89 -25.90 -6.40
C ASP A 299 7.60 -26.77 -7.45
N GLU A 300 7.61 -28.05 -7.21
CA GLU A 300 8.26 -29.09 -8.03
C GLU A 300 9.78 -28.88 -8.16
N ILE A 301 10.45 -28.71 -7.02
CA ILE A 301 11.89 -28.45 -6.96
C ILE A 301 12.74 -29.60 -7.51
N GLY A 302 12.20 -30.81 -7.56
CA GLY A 302 12.85 -31.99 -8.14
C GLY A 302 13.13 -31.88 -9.66
N GLU A 303 12.45 -30.94 -10.35
CA GLU A 303 12.56 -30.72 -11.79
C GLU A 303 13.70 -29.72 -12.17
N LEU A 304 14.45 -29.22 -11.19
CA LEU A 304 15.52 -28.27 -11.43
C LEU A 304 16.72 -28.89 -12.14
N SER A 305 17.19 -28.23 -13.19
CA SER A 305 18.45 -28.61 -13.84
C SER A 305 19.67 -28.45 -12.91
N PRO A 306 20.75 -29.20 -13.11
CA PRO A 306 21.94 -29.11 -12.27
C PRO A 306 22.52 -27.71 -12.14
N THR A 307 22.46 -26.91 -13.19
CA THR A 307 22.93 -25.52 -13.21
C THR A 307 22.12 -24.64 -12.24
N VAL A 308 20.79 -24.79 -12.27
CA VAL A 308 19.88 -24.03 -11.39
C VAL A 308 20.02 -24.50 -9.94
N GLN A 309 20.24 -25.79 -9.70
CA GLN A 309 20.52 -26.36 -8.37
C GLN A 309 21.74 -25.69 -7.71
N ILE A 310 22.83 -25.48 -8.47
CA ILE A 310 24.06 -24.82 -7.97
C ILE A 310 23.77 -23.38 -7.57
N LYS A 311 23.03 -22.64 -8.39
CA LYS A 311 22.69 -21.25 -8.09
C LYS A 311 21.75 -21.15 -6.88
N LEU A 312 20.75 -22.03 -6.80
CA LEU A 312 19.86 -22.09 -5.66
C LEU A 312 20.61 -22.38 -4.36
N LEU A 313 21.56 -23.30 -4.38
CA LEU A 313 22.42 -23.59 -3.25
C LEU A 313 23.15 -22.34 -2.74
N ARG A 314 23.70 -21.52 -3.64
CA ARG A 314 24.35 -20.24 -3.28
C ARG A 314 23.38 -19.28 -2.60
N VAL A 315 22.15 -19.16 -3.10
CA VAL A 315 21.12 -18.32 -2.46
C VAL A 315 20.82 -18.80 -1.03
N LEU A 316 20.69 -20.12 -0.82
CA LEU A 316 20.40 -20.69 0.49
C LEU A 316 21.57 -20.58 1.47
N GLN A 317 22.81 -20.56 0.99
CA GLN A 317 24.00 -20.48 1.83
C GLN A 317 24.41 -19.05 2.15
N ASN A 318 24.47 -18.20 1.12
CA ASN A 318 25.05 -16.87 1.19
C ASN A 318 24.01 -15.75 1.31
N ARG A 319 22.73 -16.06 1.04
CA ARG A 319 21.65 -15.07 0.88
C ARG A 319 21.93 -14.05 -0.23
N GLU A 320 22.54 -14.53 -1.31
CA GLU A 320 22.94 -13.71 -2.45
C GLU A 320 22.39 -14.29 -3.75
N VAL A 321 21.97 -13.40 -4.65
CA VAL A 321 21.49 -13.72 -5.99
C VAL A 321 22.39 -13.07 -7.02
N GLU A 322 22.85 -13.84 -8.02
CA GLU A 322 23.54 -13.32 -9.18
C GLU A 322 22.60 -13.36 -10.41
N ARG A 323 22.39 -12.22 -11.04
CA ARG A 323 21.65 -12.16 -12.32
C ARG A 323 22.47 -12.79 -13.46
N LEU A 324 21.78 -13.36 -14.43
CA LEU A 324 22.45 -13.78 -15.67
C LEU A 324 23.07 -12.56 -16.36
N GLY A 325 24.36 -12.64 -16.66
CA GLY A 325 25.12 -11.52 -17.24
C GLY A 325 25.35 -10.35 -16.27
N GLY A 326 25.05 -10.52 -15.01
CA GLY A 326 25.25 -9.49 -13.96
C GLY A 326 26.71 -9.33 -13.55
N ARG A 327 27.02 -8.18 -12.89
CA ARG A 327 28.38 -7.82 -12.49
C ARG A 327 28.72 -8.14 -11.03
N GLY A 328 27.80 -8.76 -10.29
CA GLY A 328 28.06 -9.11 -8.88
C GLY A 328 26.81 -9.64 -8.15
N PRO A 329 27.00 -10.17 -6.94
CA PRO A 329 25.92 -10.68 -6.10
C PRO A 329 25.07 -9.53 -5.56
N ILE A 330 23.79 -9.83 -5.33
CA ILE A 330 22.80 -8.96 -4.74
C ILE A 330 22.29 -9.66 -3.49
N GLU A 331 22.41 -9.04 -2.33
CA GLU A 331 21.89 -9.58 -1.08
C GLU A 331 20.37 -9.65 -1.09
N VAL A 332 19.82 -10.75 -0.57
CA VAL A 332 18.38 -10.98 -0.43
C VAL A 332 18.09 -11.70 0.89
N ASP A 333 17.07 -11.23 1.60
CA ASP A 333 16.55 -11.89 2.81
C ASP A 333 15.22 -12.59 2.50
N VAL A 334 15.29 -13.85 2.08
CA VAL A 334 14.12 -14.61 1.64
C VAL A 334 13.99 -15.90 2.43
N ARG A 335 12.79 -16.12 3.01
CA ARG A 335 12.40 -17.42 3.55
C ARG A 335 12.01 -18.35 2.41
N VAL A 336 12.54 -19.58 2.39
CA VAL A 336 12.26 -20.54 1.33
C VAL A 336 11.32 -21.63 1.82
N VAL A 337 10.24 -21.87 1.07
CA VAL A 337 9.36 -23.04 1.17
C VAL A 337 9.47 -23.77 -0.14
N ALA A 338 9.93 -25.02 -0.11
CA ALA A 338 10.09 -25.84 -1.30
C ALA A 338 9.08 -26.99 -1.29
N ALA A 339 8.59 -27.40 -2.46
CA ALA A 339 7.66 -28.53 -2.58
C ALA A 339 8.10 -29.49 -3.69
N THR A 340 7.83 -30.76 -3.49
CA THR A 340 8.08 -31.80 -4.49
C THR A 340 7.20 -33.03 -4.28
N HIS A 341 6.89 -33.73 -5.34
CA HIS A 341 6.33 -35.08 -5.32
C HIS A 341 7.40 -36.16 -5.56
N VAL A 342 8.62 -35.75 -5.96
CA VAL A 342 9.74 -36.66 -6.27
C VAL A 342 10.40 -37.13 -4.98
N ASP A 343 10.80 -38.38 -4.93
CA ASP A 343 11.67 -38.93 -3.90
C ASP A 343 13.10 -38.41 -4.12
N LEU A 344 13.44 -37.32 -3.40
CA LEU A 344 14.72 -36.64 -3.57
C LEU A 344 15.88 -37.48 -3.08
N GLU A 345 15.70 -38.39 -2.14
CA GLU A 345 16.73 -39.31 -1.70
C GLU A 345 17.18 -40.21 -2.86
N LYS A 346 16.22 -40.81 -3.58
CA LYS A 346 16.51 -41.57 -4.81
C LYS A 346 17.11 -40.72 -5.92
N ALA A 347 16.65 -39.46 -6.05
CA ALA A 347 17.22 -38.54 -7.04
C ALA A 347 18.68 -38.17 -6.71
N VAL A 348 19.06 -38.09 -5.44
CA VAL A 348 20.45 -37.93 -5.00
C VAL A 348 21.29 -39.18 -5.31
N GLU A 349 20.77 -40.35 -5.01
CA GLU A 349 21.44 -41.65 -5.34
C GLU A 349 21.64 -41.81 -6.85
N ALA A 350 20.68 -41.37 -7.66
CA ALA A 350 20.75 -41.40 -9.12
C ALA A 350 21.63 -40.28 -9.70
N GLY A 351 22.12 -39.33 -8.88
CA GLY A 351 22.93 -38.19 -9.32
C GLY A 351 22.18 -37.09 -10.08
N THR A 352 20.84 -37.14 -10.11
CA THR A 352 20.01 -36.11 -10.75
C THR A 352 19.72 -34.91 -9.85
N PHE A 353 19.84 -35.09 -8.54
CA PHE A 353 19.73 -34.04 -7.55
C PHE A 353 20.97 -33.99 -6.65
N ARG A 354 21.46 -32.77 -6.33
CA ARG A 354 22.67 -32.62 -5.53
C ARG A 354 22.41 -32.87 -4.05
N ALA A 355 23.26 -33.66 -3.40
CA ALA A 355 23.17 -33.95 -1.98
C ALA A 355 23.30 -32.71 -1.08
N ASP A 356 24.18 -31.76 -1.42
CA ASP A 356 24.39 -30.54 -0.66
C ASP A 356 23.14 -29.65 -0.66
N LEU A 357 22.48 -29.51 -1.81
CA LEU A 357 21.21 -28.80 -1.94
C LEU A 357 20.09 -29.49 -1.15
N PHE A 358 20.01 -30.83 -1.27
CA PHE A 358 19.01 -31.61 -0.54
C PHE A 358 19.08 -31.34 0.98
N TYR A 359 20.26 -31.46 1.59
CA TYR A 359 20.41 -31.20 3.03
C TYR A 359 20.08 -29.76 3.43
N ARG A 360 20.33 -28.78 2.56
CA ARG A 360 20.04 -27.38 2.84
C ARG A 360 18.55 -27.04 2.70
N LEU A 361 17.82 -27.77 1.87
CA LEU A 361 16.37 -27.64 1.72
C LEU A 361 15.59 -28.45 2.76
N ASN A 362 16.09 -29.62 3.13
CA ASN A 362 15.41 -30.58 4.01
C ASN A 362 15.64 -30.28 5.50
N VAL A 363 15.51 -28.98 5.89
CA VAL A 363 15.69 -28.58 7.31
C VAL A 363 14.45 -28.94 8.13
N PHE A 364 13.25 -28.63 7.62
CA PHE A 364 12.00 -28.99 8.26
C PHE A 364 11.06 -29.67 7.23
N PRO A 365 11.05 -31.00 7.15
CA PRO A 365 10.17 -31.72 6.25
C PRO A 365 8.75 -31.78 6.80
N VAL A 366 7.75 -31.52 5.94
CA VAL A 366 6.32 -31.70 6.21
C VAL A 366 5.76 -32.65 5.16
N PHE A 367 5.23 -33.80 5.58
CA PHE A 367 4.66 -34.80 4.71
C PHE A 367 3.15 -34.63 4.63
N ILE A 368 2.63 -34.34 3.44
CA ILE A 368 1.21 -34.17 3.21
C ILE A 368 0.65 -35.53 2.72
N PRO A 369 -0.25 -36.14 3.48
CA PRO A 369 -0.73 -37.48 3.18
C PRO A 369 -1.57 -37.48 1.89
N PRO A 370 -1.48 -38.55 1.06
CA PRO A 370 -2.36 -38.72 -0.07
C PRO A 370 -3.81 -38.97 0.41
N LEU A 371 -4.80 -38.66 -0.45
CA LEU A 371 -6.20 -38.66 -0.07
C LEU A 371 -6.69 -40.05 0.39
N ARG A 372 -6.13 -41.15 -0.14
CA ARG A 372 -6.42 -42.53 0.27
C ARG A 372 -6.03 -42.85 1.73
N GLU A 373 -5.11 -42.09 2.33
CA GLU A 373 -4.69 -42.23 3.74
C GLU A 373 -5.47 -41.33 4.69
N ARG A 374 -6.31 -40.43 4.15
CA ARG A 374 -7.18 -39.49 4.89
C ARG A 374 -8.63 -39.57 4.40
N LYS A 375 -9.15 -40.78 4.23
CA LYS A 375 -10.49 -41.02 3.67
C LYS A 375 -11.62 -40.29 4.40
N SER A 376 -11.50 -40.10 5.71
CA SER A 376 -12.47 -39.33 6.51
C SER A 376 -12.65 -37.88 6.02
N ASP A 377 -11.65 -37.31 5.31
CA ASP A 377 -11.71 -35.96 4.80
C ASP A 377 -12.45 -35.86 3.46
N ILE A 378 -12.66 -36.97 2.75
CA ILE A 378 -13.25 -37.01 1.40
C ILE A 378 -14.64 -36.37 1.40
N VAL A 379 -15.49 -36.69 2.38
CA VAL A 379 -16.86 -36.18 2.45
C VAL A 379 -16.83 -34.65 2.67
N GLN A 380 -16.03 -34.18 3.60
CA GLN A 380 -15.90 -32.76 3.92
C GLN A 380 -15.35 -31.97 2.73
N LEU A 381 -14.35 -32.51 2.03
CA LEU A 381 -13.81 -31.92 0.81
C LEU A 381 -14.84 -31.88 -0.31
N ALA A 382 -15.59 -32.98 -0.50
CA ALA A 382 -16.63 -33.07 -1.52
C ALA A 382 -17.77 -32.06 -1.26
N ASP A 383 -18.21 -31.90 -0.02
CA ASP A 383 -19.23 -30.90 0.37
C ASP A 383 -18.72 -29.46 0.14
N HIS A 384 -17.47 -29.19 0.49
CA HIS A 384 -16.85 -27.90 0.21
C HIS A 384 -16.80 -27.58 -1.29
N PHE A 385 -16.39 -28.53 -2.13
CA PHE A 385 -16.35 -28.34 -3.57
C PHE A 385 -17.75 -28.25 -4.18
N LEU A 386 -18.71 -29.00 -3.65
CA LEU A 386 -20.12 -28.88 -4.04
C LEU A 386 -20.62 -27.46 -3.83
N GLU A 387 -20.44 -26.90 -2.64
CA GLU A 387 -20.86 -25.55 -2.31
C GLU A 387 -20.15 -24.52 -3.20
N LYS A 388 -18.83 -24.63 -3.35
CA LYS A 388 -18.00 -23.76 -4.20
C LYS A 388 -18.51 -23.71 -5.64
N TYR A 389 -18.73 -24.87 -6.26
CA TYR A 389 -19.09 -24.95 -7.67
C TYR A 389 -20.59 -24.76 -7.92
N ALA A 390 -21.47 -25.11 -6.96
CA ALA A 390 -22.88 -24.77 -7.01
C ALA A 390 -23.08 -23.26 -7.07
N ASN A 391 -22.37 -22.52 -6.21
CA ASN A 391 -22.38 -21.06 -6.21
C ASN A 391 -21.79 -20.48 -7.50
N HIS A 392 -20.66 -21.01 -7.98
CA HIS A 392 -20.00 -20.54 -9.20
C HIS A 392 -20.87 -20.71 -10.46
N HIS A 393 -21.60 -21.82 -10.56
CA HIS A 393 -22.46 -22.15 -11.70
C HIS A 393 -23.93 -21.74 -11.50
N ASN A 394 -24.26 -21.02 -10.40
CA ASN A 394 -25.62 -20.63 -10.04
C ASN A 394 -26.62 -21.81 -10.07
N LYS A 395 -26.20 -22.96 -9.54
CA LYS A 395 -27.02 -24.16 -9.44
C LYS A 395 -27.50 -24.39 -8.01
N GLU A 396 -28.77 -24.72 -7.83
CA GLU A 396 -29.35 -25.07 -6.55
C GLU A 396 -29.06 -26.56 -6.21
N LEU A 397 -27.79 -26.90 -5.98
CA LEU A 397 -27.36 -28.21 -5.55
C LEU A 397 -27.23 -28.27 -4.02
N ARG A 398 -27.88 -29.25 -3.39
CA ARG A 398 -28.02 -29.31 -1.93
C ARG A 398 -27.30 -30.47 -1.27
N ARG A 399 -27.00 -31.54 -1.99
CA ARG A 399 -26.41 -32.73 -1.40
C ARG A 399 -25.77 -33.69 -2.44
N ILE A 400 -24.90 -34.54 -1.90
CA ILE A 400 -24.35 -35.68 -2.59
C ILE A 400 -25.13 -36.92 -2.10
N SER A 401 -25.55 -37.81 -3.00
CA SER A 401 -26.26 -39.02 -2.61
C SER A 401 -25.35 -40.03 -1.89
N THR A 402 -25.90 -40.80 -0.98
CA THR A 402 -25.15 -41.83 -0.24
C THR A 402 -24.40 -42.81 -1.16
N PRO A 403 -24.98 -43.32 -2.27
CA PRO A 403 -24.24 -44.13 -3.21
C PRO A 403 -23.03 -43.46 -3.82
N ALA A 404 -23.12 -42.14 -4.11
CA ALA A 404 -21.99 -41.36 -4.62
C ALA A 404 -20.89 -41.21 -3.56
N ILE A 405 -21.25 -40.95 -2.30
CA ILE A 405 -20.31 -40.91 -1.18
C ILE A 405 -19.59 -42.25 -1.04
N ASP A 406 -20.31 -43.37 -1.06
CA ASP A 406 -19.73 -44.73 -0.96
C ASP A 406 -18.73 -44.98 -2.09
N MET A 407 -19.05 -44.55 -3.31
CA MET A 407 -18.13 -44.70 -4.45
C MET A 407 -16.86 -43.86 -4.24
N MET A 408 -16.99 -42.60 -3.79
CA MET A 408 -15.86 -41.75 -3.52
C MET A 408 -14.95 -42.30 -2.41
N MET A 409 -15.51 -42.90 -1.35
CA MET A 409 -14.77 -43.50 -0.24
C MET A 409 -13.99 -44.77 -0.65
N ARG A 410 -14.45 -45.49 -1.68
CA ARG A 410 -13.79 -46.70 -2.20
C ARG A 410 -12.72 -46.39 -3.23
N TYR A 411 -12.78 -45.26 -3.90
CA TYR A 411 -11.83 -44.91 -4.95
C TYR A 411 -10.46 -44.50 -4.37
N HIS A 412 -9.38 -44.76 -5.11
CA HIS A 412 -8.01 -44.58 -4.64
C HIS A 412 -7.49 -43.14 -4.83
N TRP A 413 -8.13 -42.35 -5.64
CA TRP A 413 -7.79 -40.94 -5.94
C TRP A 413 -6.32 -40.75 -6.28
N PRO A 414 -5.80 -41.30 -7.38
CA PRO A 414 -4.40 -41.11 -7.78
C PRO A 414 -4.02 -39.63 -8.02
N GLY A 415 -4.95 -38.80 -8.44
CA GLY A 415 -4.80 -37.36 -8.54
C GLY A 415 -5.17 -36.60 -7.28
N ASN A 416 -5.40 -37.31 -6.16
CA ASN A 416 -5.68 -36.77 -4.84
C ASN A 416 -6.84 -35.74 -4.82
N VAL A 417 -6.68 -34.62 -4.10
CA VAL A 417 -7.71 -33.60 -3.94
C VAL A 417 -8.03 -32.89 -5.26
N ARG A 418 -7.05 -32.70 -6.15
CA ARG A 418 -7.29 -32.10 -7.46
C ARG A 418 -8.21 -32.97 -8.35
N GLU A 419 -8.06 -34.26 -8.30
CA GLU A 419 -8.96 -35.20 -9.01
C GLU A 419 -10.37 -35.18 -8.42
N LEU A 420 -10.49 -35.20 -7.08
CA LEU A 420 -11.78 -35.08 -6.39
C LEU A 420 -12.48 -33.76 -6.74
N GLU A 421 -11.76 -32.64 -6.69
CA GLU A 421 -12.29 -31.33 -7.06
C GLU A 421 -12.85 -31.31 -8.49
N ASN A 422 -12.07 -31.78 -9.47
CA ASN A 422 -12.50 -31.86 -10.87
C ASN A 422 -13.68 -32.82 -11.05
N CYS A 423 -13.74 -33.90 -10.29
CA CYS A 423 -14.87 -34.85 -10.31
C CYS A 423 -16.17 -34.19 -9.82
N ILE A 424 -16.11 -33.49 -8.70
CA ILE A 424 -17.27 -32.77 -8.13
C ILE A 424 -17.70 -31.61 -9.05
N GLU A 425 -16.77 -30.82 -9.58
CA GLU A 425 -17.10 -29.74 -10.54
C GLU A 425 -17.86 -30.29 -11.75
N ARG A 426 -17.37 -31.38 -12.34
CA ARG A 426 -18.04 -32.06 -13.47
C ARG A 426 -19.42 -32.55 -13.09
N ALA A 427 -19.56 -33.18 -11.90
CA ALA A 427 -20.84 -33.66 -11.40
C ALA A 427 -21.84 -32.52 -11.17
N VAL A 428 -21.37 -31.36 -10.65
CA VAL A 428 -22.18 -30.14 -10.51
C VAL A 428 -22.66 -29.66 -11.87
N ILE A 429 -21.79 -29.59 -12.88
CA ILE A 429 -22.17 -29.15 -14.23
C ILE A 429 -23.25 -30.07 -14.85
N LEU A 430 -23.13 -31.38 -14.67
CA LEU A 430 -24.01 -32.38 -15.27
C LEU A 430 -25.32 -32.59 -14.49
N SER A 431 -25.38 -32.25 -13.20
CA SER A 431 -26.56 -32.46 -12.37
C SER A 431 -27.73 -31.55 -12.81
N ALA A 432 -28.92 -32.15 -12.92
CA ALA A 432 -30.16 -31.48 -13.31
C ALA A 432 -31.21 -31.38 -12.19
N ASP A 433 -31.10 -32.22 -11.16
CA ASP A 433 -32.16 -32.45 -10.14
C ASP A 433 -31.77 -31.99 -8.72
N GLY A 434 -30.69 -31.21 -8.57
CA GLY A 434 -30.24 -30.69 -7.28
C GLY A 434 -29.49 -31.71 -6.40
N VAL A 435 -29.17 -32.90 -6.93
CA VAL A 435 -28.45 -33.96 -6.22
C VAL A 435 -27.35 -34.53 -7.10
N ILE A 436 -26.15 -34.77 -6.52
CA ILE A 436 -25.09 -35.52 -7.20
C ILE A 436 -25.31 -37.00 -6.99
N HIS A 437 -25.47 -37.74 -8.07
CA HIS A 437 -25.66 -39.20 -8.09
C HIS A 437 -24.36 -39.92 -8.44
N GLY A 438 -24.27 -41.24 -8.11
CA GLY A 438 -23.08 -42.07 -8.32
C GLY A 438 -23.04 -42.75 -9.70
N HIS A 439 -23.32 -42.04 -10.80
CA HIS A 439 -23.25 -42.60 -12.16
C HIS A 439 -22.65 -41.58 -13.14
#